data_ead54c13f503259cd419dbe1cd11add2
#
_entry.id   ead54c13f503259cd419dbe1cd11add2
#
_cell.length_a   1.000
_cell.length_b   1.000
_cell.length_c   1.000
_cell.angle_alpha   90.00
_cell.angle_beta   90.00
_cell.angle_gamma   90.00
#
_symmetry.space_group_name_H-M   'P 1'
#
loop_
_entity.id
_entity.type
_entity.pdbx_description
1 polymer ?
#
loop_
_entity_poly.entity_id
_entity_poly.type
_entity_poly.pdbx_seq_one_letter_code
_entity_poly.pdbx_strand_id
1 'polypeptide(L)'
;MSEQLSAREAFDNATYKQAADKIRQILSAIRNNPASSAKRWVWELMQNAKDIPNRFGKVSIEIDLMSENKLQFRHNGNPFVINNITGLIRQVSSKNSLNSDEETTGKFGTGFICTHLLSDVIDVEGILNYDTYRKFRLSLDRSG
;
A
#
# COMPACT_ATOMS: atom_id res chain seq x y z
N MET A 1 -0.73 29.46 -21.71
CA MET A 1 -1.34 28.13 -21.50
C MET A 1 -0.33 26.97 -21.65
N SER A 2 0.51 26.95 -22.67
CA SER A 2 1.52 25.91 -22.87
C SER A 2 2.62 25.87 -21.78
N GLU A 3 3.09 27.03 -21.31
CA GLU A 3 4.11 27.12 -20.26
C GLU A 3 3.61 26.64 -18.88
N GLN A 4 2.36 26.91 -18.55
CA GLN A 4 1.77 26.46 -17.29
C GLN A 4 1.53 24.94 -17.28
N LEU A 5 1.17 24.36 -18.42
CA LEU A 5 1.05 22.90 -18.57
C LEU A 5 2.40 22.21 -18.44
N SER A 6 3.45 22.76 -19.07
CA SER A 6 4.80 22.18 -18.98
C SER A 6 5.39 22.27 -17.57
N ALA A 7 5.13 23.34 -16.83
CA ALA A 7 5.56 23.50 -15.45
C ALA A 7 4.86 22.50 -14.52
N ARG A 8 3.57 22.26 -14.74
CA ARG A 8 2.80 21.26 -13.97
C ARG A 8 3.29 19.84 -14.26
N GLU A 9 3.50 19.50 -15.53
CA GLU A 9 4.06 18.20 -15.92
C GLU A 9 5.45 17.97 -15.32
N ALA A 10 6.31 18.99 -15.33
CA ALA A 10 7.63 18.91 -14.72
C ALA A 10 7.55 18.71 -13.20
N PHE A 11 6.63 19.39 -12.53
CA PHE A 11 6.38 19.22 -11.09
C PHE A 11 5.86 17.81 -10.77
N ASP A 12 4.88 17.32 -11.52
CA ASP A 12 4.32 15.99 -11.34
C ASP A 12 5.40 14.91 -11.57
N ASN A 13 6.21 15.04 -12.61
CA ASN A 13 7.32 14.13 -12.90
C ASN A 13 8.39 14.14 -11.78
N ALA A 14 8.72 15.31 -11.24
CA ALA A 14 9.64 15.42 -10.12
C ALA A 14 9.08 14.73 -8.86
N THR A 15 7.79 14.90 -8.60
CA THR A 15 7.10 14.26 -7.47
C THR A 15 7.08 12.74 -7.60
N TYR A 16 6.78 12.22 -8.78
CA TYR A 16 6.81 10.77 -9.05
C TYR A 16 8.23 10.20 -8.91
N LYS A 17 9.22 10.91 -9.41
CA LYS A 17 10.62 10.50 -9.28
C LYS A 17 11.06 10.42 -7.81
N GLN A 18 10.73 11.43 -7.01
CA GLN A 18 11.03 11.43 -5.57
C GLN A 18 10.36 10.25 -4.84
N ALA A 19 9.09 9.97 -5.16
CA ALA A 19 8.38 8.84 -4.58
C ALA A 19 9.03 7.51 -4.97
N ALA A 20 9.41 7.33 -6.23
CA ALA A 20 10.09 6.14 -6.72
C ALA A 20 11.46 5.95 -6.05
N ASP A 21 12.24 7.01 -5.92
CA ASP A 21 13.56 6.95 -5.27
C ASP A 21 13.43 6.59 -3.78
N LYS A 22 12.43 7.14 -3.10
CA LYS A 22 12.13 6.78 -1.70
C LYS A 22 11.74 5.30 -1.56
N ILE A 23 10.90 4.80 -2.44
CA ILE A 23 10.52 3.38 -2.47
C ILE A 23 11.75 2.49 -2.67
N ARG A 24 12.62 2.83 -3.63
CA ARG A 24 13.87 2.08 -3.88
C ARG A 24 14.77 2.05 -2.65
N GLN A 25 14.92 3.17 -1.96
CA GLN A 25 15.71 3.26 -0.73
C GLN A 25 15.14 2.34 0.37
N ILE A 26 13.83 2.37 0.59
CA ILE A 26 13.17 1.54 1.58
C ILE A 26 13.30 0.05 1.22
N LEU A 27 13.08 -0.32 -0.04
CA LEU A 27 13.24 -1.69 -0.51
C LEU A 27 14.68 -2.18 -0.33
N SER A 28 15.66 -1.36 -0.68
CA SER A 28 17.08 -1.68 -0.48
C SER A 28 17.40 -1.93 0.99
N ALA A 29 16.94 -1.06 1.89
CA ALA A 29 17.15 -1.22 3.33
C ALA A 29 16.51 -2.51 3.87
N ILE A 30 15.31 -2.85 3.43
CA ILE A 30 14.60 -4.07 3.82
C ILE A 30 15.34 -5.32 3.31
N ARG A 31 15.77 -5.32 2.04
CA ARG A 31 16.49 -6.44 1.41
C ARG A 31 17.88 -6.66 2.01
N ASN A 32 18.51 -5.60 2.46
CA ASN A 32 19.84 -5.68 3.11
C ASN A 32 19.78 -6.22 4.55
N ASN A 33 18.59 -6.25 5.16
CA ASN A 33 18.41 -6.79 6.50
C ASN A 33 17.22 -7.78 6.57
N PRO A 34 17.28 -8.90 5.84
CA PRO A 34 16.17 -9.83 5.71
C PRO A 34 15.78 -10.50 7.04
N ALA A 35 16.72 -10.71 7.95
CA ALA A 35 16.46 -11.40 9.21
C ALA A 35 15.48 -10.63 10.12
N SER A 36 15.58 -9.30 10.18
CA SER A 36 14.67 -8.45 10.96
C SER A 36 13.34 -8.22 10.25
N SER A 37 13.30 -8.38 8.94
CA SER A 37 12.15 -8.05 8.10
C SER A 37 11.32 -9.26 7.70
N ALA A 38 11.88 -10.48 7.78
CA ALA A 38 11.27 -11.70 7.27
C ALA A 38 9.89 -12.03 7.86
N LYS A 39 9.63 -11.65 9.11
CA LYS A 39 8.35 -11.86 9.79
C LYS A 39 7.47 -10.60 9.80
N ARG A 40 8.03 -9.48 9.39
CA ARG A 40 7.38 -8.18 9.50
C ARG A 40 6.19 -8.04 8.56
N TRP A 41 6.26 -8.61 7.36
CA TRP A 41 5.21 -8.49 6.36
C TRP A 41 3.85 -8.97 6.86
N VAL A 42 3.79 -10.12 7.52
CA VAL A 42 2.53 -10.66 8.05
C VAL A 42 1.98 -9.78 9.15
N TRP A 43 2.86 -9.31 10.03
CA TRP A 43 2.48 -8.41 11.11
C TRP A 43 1.90 -7.09 10.60
N GLU A 44 2.54 -6.49 9.62
CA GLU A 44 2.08 -5.24 8.98
C GLU A 44 0.72 -5.42 8.30
N LEU A 45 0.52 -6.52 7.57
CA LEU A 45 -0.78 -6.83 6.96
C LEU A 45 -1.87 -7.06 8.01
N MET A 46 -1.56 -7.76 9.09
CA MET A 46 -2.50 -7.97 10.18
C MET A 46 -2.87 -6.66 10.89
N GLN A 47 -1.90 -5.78 11.13
CA GLN A 47 -2.15 -4.46 11.69
C GLN A 47 -3.03 -3.62 10.76
N ASN A 48 -2.73 -3.60 9.48
CA ASN A 48 -3.55 -2.89 8.49
C ASN A 48 -5.00 -3.40 8.48
N ALA A 49 -5.20 -4.71 8.52
CA ALA A 49 -6.53 -5.32 8.57
C ALA A 49 -7.27 -4.96 9.87
N LYS A 50 -6.58 -4.99 11.00
CA LYS A 50 -7.14 -4.64 12.32
C LYS A 50 -7.61 -3.18 12.38
N ASP A 51 -6.89 -2.30 11.71
CA ASP A 51 -7.17 -0.87 11.71
C ASP A 51 -8.40 -0.47 10.89
N ILE A 52 -8.91 -1.37 10.05
CA ILE A 52 -10.10 -1.17 9.23
C ILE A 52 -11.16 -2.26 9.48
N PRO A 53 -11.66 -2.41 10.71
CA PRO A 53 -12.64 -3.44 11.01
C PRO A 53 -13.91 -3.23 10.17
N ASN A 54 -14.68 -4.31 9.98
CA ASN A 54 -15.97 -4.22 9.32
C ASN A 54 -17.01 -3.49 10.21
N ARG A 55 -18.23 -3.32 9.68
CA ARG A 55 -19.33 -2.64 10.40
C ARG A 55 -19.67 -3.24 11.78
N PHE A 56 -19.24 -4.46 12.05
CA PHE A 56 -19.44 -5.13 13.34
C PHE A 56 -18.28 -4.93 14.32
N GLY A 57 -17.30 -4.09 13.97
CA GLY A 57 -16.11 -3.86 14.79
C GLY A 57 -15.14 -5.04 14.84
N LYS A 58 -15.23 -5.96 13.87
CA LYS A 58 -14.43 -7.19 13.79
C LYS A 58 -13.74 -7.31 12.44
N VAL A 59 -12.69 -8.10 12.40
CA VAL A 59 -12.03 -8.51 11.16
C VAL A 59 -11.64 -9.97 11.26
N SER A 60 -11.93 -10.73 10.21
CA SER A 60 -11.43 -12.08 10.01
C SER A 60 -10.30 -12.02 8.99
N ILE A 61 -9.22 -12.72 9.27
CA ILE A 61 -8.03 -12.77 8.43
C ILE A 61 -7.79 -14.24 8.05
N GLU A 62 -7.53 -14.47 6.77
CA GLU A 62 -7.17 -15.77 6.23
C GLU A 62 -5.85 -15.64 5.46
N ILE A 63 -4.97 -16.60 5.69
CA ILE A 63 -3.67 -16.68 5.00
C ILE A 63 -3.57 -18.08 4.40
N ASP A 64 -3.53 -18.15 3.07
CA ASP A 64 -3.51 -19.40 2.33
C ASP A 64 -2.27 -19.48 1.44
N LEU A 65 -1.56 -20.60 1.53
CA LEU A 65 -0.53 -20.96 0.56
C LEU A 65 -1.20 -21.73 -0.58
N MET A 66 -1.53 -21.02 -1.66
CA MET A 66 -2.28 -21.59 -2.79
C MET A 66 -1.46 -22.54 -3.65
N SER A 67 -0.13 -22.33 -3.68
CA SER A 67 0.85 -23.18 -4.36
C SER A 67 2.24 -22.87 -3.81
N GLU A 68 3.27 -23.56 -4.26
CA GLU A 68 4.66 -23.28 -3.84
C GLU A 68 5.08 -21.82 -4.03
N ASN A 69 4.46 -21.12 -4.99
CA ASN A 69 4.83 -19.77 -5.38
C ASN A 69 3.70 -18.75 -5.22
N LYS A 70 2.58 -19.11 -4.58
CA LYS A 70 1.44 -18.22 -4.44
C LYS A 70 0.89 -18.21 -3.02
N LEU A 71 1.11 -17.08 -2.34
CA LEU A 71 0.53 -16.77 -1.04
C LEU A 71 -0.63 -15.80 -1.21
N GLN A 72 -1.73 -16.05 -0.51
CA GLN A 72 -2.88 -15.18 -0.47
C GLN A 72 -3.16 -14.74 0.96
N PHE A 73 -3.30 -13.43 1.18
CA PHE A 73 -3.76 -12.83 2.43
C PHE A 73 -5.10 -12.16 2.18
N ARG A 74 -6.12 -12.54 2.92
CA ARG A 74 -7.48 -12.00 2.81
C ARG A 74 -7.99 -11.51 4.16
N HIS A 75 -8.81 -10.49 4.13
CA HIS A 75 -9.57 -10.04 5.28
C HIS A 75 -10.92 -9.45 4.85
N ASN A 76 -11.86 -9.39 5.79
CA ASN A 76 -13.21 -8.88 5.59
C ASN A 76 -13.44 -7.52 6.25
N GLY A 77 -12.41 -6.70 6.34
CA GLY A 77 -12.51 -5.32 6.83
C GLY A 77 -13.35 -4.42 5.91
N ASN A 78 -13.41 -3.15 6.24
CA ASN A 78 -14.12 -2.16 5.44
C ASN A 78 -13.55 -2.06 4.02
N PRO A 79 -14.38 -1.70 3.02
CA PRO A 79 -13.94 -1.44 1.66
C PRO A 79 -12.86 -0.35 1.60
N PHE A 80 -12.05 -0.40 0.55
CA PHE A 80 -11.07 0.63 0.25
C PHE A 80 -11.75 1.95 -0.14
N VAL A 81 -11.13 3.04 0.20
CA VAL A 81 -11.42 4.37 -0.36
C VAL A 81 -10.26 4.82 -1.26
N ILE A 82 -10.48 5.83 -2.10
CA ILE A 82 -9.47 6.30 -3.06
C ILE A 82 -8.13 6.61 -2.40
N ASN A 83 -8.12 7.23 -1.23
CA ASN A 83 -6.89 7.55 -0.51
C ASN A 83 -6.09 6.31 -0.11
N ASN A 84 -6.75 5.20 0.21
CA ASN A 84 -6.08 3.94 0.49
C ASN A 84 -5.33 3.42 -0.74
N ILE A 85 -5.97 3.44 -1.91
CA ILE A 85 -5.38 2.97 -3.18
C ILE A 85 -4.20 3.86 -3.56
N THR A 86 -4.37 5.18 -3.46
CA THR A 86 -3.29 6.14 -3.70
C THR A 86 -2.10 5.90 -2.75
N GLY A 87 -2.38 5.64 -1.47
CA GLY A 87 -1.36 5.29 -0.48
C GLY A 87 -0.59 4.03 -0.82
N LEU A 88 -1.27 2.97 -1.29
CA LEU A 88 -0.63 1.74 -1.75
C LEU A 88 0.30 1.98 -2.93
N ILE A 89 -0.15 2.74 -3.92
CA ILE A 89 0.63 3.04 -5.13
C ILE A 89 1.86 3.88 -4.80
N ARG A 90 1.68 4.93 -4.03
CA ARG A 90 2.74 5.88 -3.68
C ARG A 90 3.66 5.38 -2.56
N GLN A 91 3.19 4.44 -1.76
CA GLN A 91 3.88 4.00 -0.52
C GLN A 91 4.29 5.19 0.37
N VAL A 92 3.51 6.26 0.31
CA VAL A 92 3.73 7.46 1.11
C VAL A 92 2.91 7.33 2.38
N SER A 93 3.59 7.32 3.50
CA SER A 93 2.95 7.49 4.80
C SER A 93 2.34 8.88 4.87
N SER A 94 1.06 8.99 5.15
CA SER A 94 0.40 10.26 5.46
C SER A 94 0.85 10.88 6.79
N LYS A 95 1.77 10.22 7.50
CA LYS A 95 2.37 10.73 8.74
C LYS A 95 3.08 12.07 8.59
N ASN A 96 3.31 12.53 7.36
CA ASN A 96 3.90 13.84 7.08
C ASN A 96 2.88 14.92 6.70
N SER A 97 1.59 14.63 6.68
CA SER A 97 0.59 15.68 6.59
C SER A 97 0.41 16.30 7.97
N LEU A 98 0.76 17.56 8.08
CA LEU A 98 0.70 18.36 9.32
C LEU A 98 -0.72 18.61 9.86
N ASN A 99 -1.72 17.94 9.32
CA ASN A 99 -3.11 18.02 9.73
C ASN A 99 -3.51 16.73 10.43
N SER A 100 -3.55 16.81 11.73
CA SER A 100 -3.77 15.75 12.71
C SER A 100 -5.17 15.12 12.73
N ASP A 101 -6.08 15.47 11.84
CA ASP A 101 -7.47 15.04 11.91
C ASP A 101 -7.84 13.85 11.02
N GLU A 102 -6.89 13.31 10.25
CA GLU A 102 -7.10 12.12 9.42
C GLU A 102 -6.30 10.92 9.94
N GLU A 103 -6.65 10.42 11.11
CA GLU A 103 -6.01 9.25 11.72
C GLU A 103 -6.16 7.95 10.91
N THR A 104 -7.01 7.93 9.89
CA THR A 104 -7.36 6.69 9.18
C THR A 104 -6.69 6.49 7.83
N THR A 105 -6.13 7.52 7.23
CA THR A 105 -5.62 7.45 5.84
C THR A 105 -4.15 7.04 5.72
N GLY A 106 -3.42 6.92 6.84
CA GLY A 106 -1.99 6.67 6.85
C GLY A 106 -1.55 5.23 7.02
N LYS A 107 -2.47 4.30 7.09
CA LYS A 107 -2.20 2.96 7.61
C LYS A 107 -1.58 2.00 6.60
N PHE A 108 -1.67 2.28 5.31
CA PHE A 108 -0.95 1.56 4.25
C PHE A 108 0.43 2.16 3.94
N GLY A 109 1.04 2.87 4.89
CA GLY A 109 2.31 3.53 4.72
C GLY A 109 3.47 2.55 4.46
N THR A 110 4.65 2.91 4.97
CA THR A 110 5.89 2.14 4.75
C THR A 110 5.83 0.68 5.19
N GLY A 111 4.89 0.31 6.06
CA GLY A 111 4.70 -1.07 6.51
C GLY A 111 4.30 -2.04 5.42
N PHE A 112 3.39 -1.64 4.53
CA PHE A 112 2.92 -2.49 3.42
C PHE A 112 4.05 -2.88 2.45
N ILE A 113 5.05 -2.03 2.28
CA ILE A 113 6.18 -2.30 1.38
C ILE A 113 6.96 -3.56 1.78
N CYS A 114 6.88 -3.99 3.05
CA CYS A 114 7.50 -5.22 3.53
C CYS A 114 6.95 -6.47 2.83
N THR A 115 5.77 -6.41 2.22
CA THR A 115 5.22 -7.50 1.41
C THR A 115 6.07 -7.81 0.17
N HIS A 116 6.81 -6.82 -0.33
CA HIS A 116 7.74 -6.98 -1.44
C HIS A 116 9.02 -7.77 -1.09
N LEU A 117 9.19 -8.18 0.17
CA LEU A 117 10.16 -9.22 0.53
C LEU A 117 9.78 -10.59 -0.01
N LEU A 118 8.49 -10.82 -0.22
CA LEU A 118 7.96 -12.10 -0.71
C LEU A 118 7.92 -12.14 -2.23
N SER A 119 7.64 -11.02 -2.88
CA SER A 119 7.52 -10.92 -4.33
C SER A 119 7.72 -9.47 -4.79
N ASP A 120 8.37 -9.31 -5.94
CA ASP A 120 8.49 -8.00 -6.59
C ASP A 120 7.14 -7.51 -7.14
N VAL A 121 6.24 -8.44 -7.45
CA VAL A 121 4.89 -8.12 -7.94
C VAL A 121 3.85 -8.57 -6.91
N ILE A 122 2.99 -7.65 -6.50
CA ILE A 122 1.90 -7.92 -5.56
C ILE A 122 0.59 -7.51 -6.20
N ASP A 123 -0.33 -8.45 -6.29
CA ASP A 123 -1.70 -8.19 -6.72
C ASP A 123 -2.56 -7.81 -5.51
N VAL A 124 -3.29 -6.72 -5.65
CA VAL A 124 -4.25 -6.25 -4.66
C VAL A 124 -5.64 -6.23 -5.29
N GLU A 125 -6.56 -6.91 -4.65
CA GLU A 125 -7.96 -6.96 -5.05
C GLU A 125 -8.84 -6.53 -3.89
N GLY A 126 -9.96 -5.90 -4.19
CA GLY A 126 -10.90 -5.50 -3.14
C GLY A 126 -12.14 -4.81 -3.68
N ILE A 127 -12.86 -4.23 -2.75
CA ILE A 127 -14.03 -3.39 -3.04
C ILE A 127 -13.62 -1.94 -2.80
N LEU A 128 -13.87 -1.10 -3.77
CA LEU A 128 -13.70 0.35 -3.68
C LEU A 128 -15.06 0.99 -3.38
N ASN A 129 -15.12 1.77 -2.33
CA ASN A 129 -16.25 2.62 -2.00
C ASN A 129 -15.98 4.04 -2.54
N TYR A 130 -16.55 4.33 -3.71
CA TYR A 130 -16.50 5.63 -4.36
C TYR A 130 -17.76 5.80 -5.19
N ASP A 131 -18.67 6.70 -4.79
CA ASP A 131 -20.04 6.84 -5.29
C ASP A 131 -20.88 5.56 -5.18
N THR A 132 -20.34 4.44 -5.66
CA THR A 132 -20.89 3.10 -5.55
C THR A 132 -19.80 2.11 -5.14
N TYR A 133 -20.20 0.90 -4.71
CA TYR A 133 -19.24 -0.18 -4.45
C TYR A 133 -18.83 -0.85 -5.76
N ARG A 134 -17.54 -0.90 -6.03
CA ARG A 134 -16.96 -1.51 -7.23
C ARG A 134 -15.80 -2.42 -6.88
N LYS A 135 -15.73 -3.55 -7.54
CA LYS A 135 -14.53 -4.39 -7.47
C LYS A 135 -13.38 -3.71 -8.20
N PHE A 136 -12.19 -3.82 -7.65
CA PHE A 136 -10.96 -3.38 -8.30
C PHE A 136 -9.87 -4.45 -8.18
N ARG A 137 -8.92 -4.40 -9.08
CA ARG A 137 -7.67 -5.13 -9.03
C ARG A 137 -6.56 -4.23 -9.54
N LEU A 138 -5.44 -4.26 -8.88
CA LEU A 138 -4.22 -3.58 -9.32
C LEU A 138 -3.00 -4.46 -9.01
N SER A 139 -1.96 -4.32 -9.82
CA SER A 139 -0.67 -4.97 -9.60
C SER A 139 0.38 -3.92 -9.27
N LEU A 140 1.06 -4.12 -8.16
CA LEU A 140 2.18 -3.29 -7.73
C LEU A 140 3.48 -3.99 -8.12
N ASP A 141 4.10 -3.54 -9.19
CA ASP A 141 5.37 -4.07 -9.69
C ASP A 141 6.53 -3.19 -9.19
N ARG A 142 7.41 -3.79 -8.43
CA ARG A 142 8.62 -3.16 -7.84
C ARG A 142 9.89 -3.88 -8.28
N SER A 143 9.88 -4.54 -9.43
CA SER A 143 11.01 -5.31 -9.96
C SER A 143 12.11 -4.45 -10.57
N GLY A 144 11.80 -3.20 -10.92
CA GLY A 144 12.72 -2.27 -11.59
C GLY A 144 13.51 -1.35 -10.69
#